data_6faea7aeeb2805c795e2bb30d876c63d
#
_entry.id   6faea7aeeb2805c795e2bb30d876c63d
#
_cell.length_a   1.000
_cell.length_b   1.000
_cell.length_c   1.000
_cell.angle_alpha   90.00
_cell.angle_beta   90.00
_cell.angle_gamma   90.00
#
_symmetry.space_group_name_H-M   'P 1'
#
loop_
_entity.id
_entity.type
_entity.pdbx_description
1 polymer ?
#
loop_
_entity_poly.entity_id
_entity_poly.type
_entity_poly.pdbx_seq_one_letter_code
_entity_poly.pdbx_strand_id
1 'polypeptide(L)'
;MAGTRPIAGKISLGAKCMKWFVGLFIFYGCLISSALAQPATEPVRVATRIVKPFVFEENGKLTGFSIELWSEIAKQLNVKSEFVIKPTVKELLASVNNREAGLGIAAISITAERELQWDFSQPMFDAGLQILVSAQTSESGILANILAGVFSPSFWQLIGAILLAILIPAHIVWFFERRPVGSLLTNKSYFPGIFEAAWWSLASLAAQADQMPKSAAARVAAVFWMFTSVVFLAYFTASVTSSLTLQQLRGDIKGPEDLPGKKVASVKGSTSVEYLRQLNVDVSEFAQVEDGYQALQQGQVAAVVYDAPVLLYYASHEGKGKVQTIGAIFRKESYGIVLPDKSRLRKPVNEALLKLKENGTYDLLYAKWFGGARS
;
A
#
# COMPACT_ATOMS: atom_id res chain seq x y z
N MET A 1 81.39 -91.34 -14.03
CA MET A 1 80.74 -91.72 -12.75
C MET A 1 79.89 -90.59 -12.26
N ALA A 2 78.70 -90.91 -11.96
CA ALA A 2 77.68 -90.09 -11.29
C ALA A 2 77.32 -88.75 -11.91
N GLY A 3 76.28 -88.76 -12.54
CA GLY A 3 75.41 -87.73 -13.06
C GLY A 3 74.50 -87.11 -11.99
N THR A 4 74.31 -85.88 -12.14
CA THR A 4 73.24 -85.16 -11.43
C THR A 4 72.36 -84.37 -12.44
N ARG A 5 71.10 -84.72 -12.50
CA ARG A 5 70.06 -84.03 -13.24
C ARG A 5 69.57 -82.80 -12.50
N PRO A 6 69.20 -81.68 -13.16
CA PRO A 6 68.56 -80.59 -12.51
C PRO A 6 66.99 -80.77 -12.54
N ILE A 7 66.35 -80.51 -11.45
CA ILE A 7 64.90 -80.52 -11.26
C ILE A 7 64.36 -79.13 -11.63
N ALA A 8 63.59 -79.03 -12.75
CA ALA A 8 62.80 -77.83 -13.07
C ALA A 8 61.43 -77.92 -12.36
N GLY A 9 61.24 -77.20 -11.31
CA GLY A 9 60.02 -77.10 -10.56
C GLY A 9 59.23 -75.82 -10.98
N LYS A 10 58.04 -76.04 -11.49
CA LYS A 10 57.08 -75.01 -11.97
C LYS A 10 56.58 -74.08 -10.85
N ILE A 11 56.79 -72.80 -11.01
CA ILE A 11 56.09 -71.72 -10.28
C ILE A 11 55.09 -71.03 -11.28
N SER A 12 53.89 -71.52 -11.42
CA SER A 12 52.85 -70.94 -12.29
C SER A 12 51.51 -70.76 -11.59
N LEU A 13 51.45 -70.82 -10.22
CA LEU A 13 50.17 -70.70 -9.52
C LEU A 13 49.90 -69.31 -8.90
N GLY A 14 50.92 -68.45 -8.79
CA GLY A 14 50.78 -67.15 -8.15
C GLY A 14 50.14 -66.03 -9.01
N ALA A 15 50.30 -66.11 -10.33
CA ALA A 15 49.88 -65.02 -11.23
C ALA A 15 48.34 -64.99 -11.53
N LYS A 16 47.68 -66.18 -11.42
CA LYS A 16 46.22 -66.22 -11.63
C LYS A 16 45.42 -65.83 -10.39
N CYS A 17 45.89 -66.13 -9.17
CA CYS A 17 45.23 -65.66 -7.94
C CYS A 17 45.37 -64.16 -7.72
N MET A 18 46.52 -63.54 -8.12
CA MET A 18 46.70 -62.11 -7.96
C MET A 18 45.81 -61.27 -8.87
N LYS A 19 45.51 -61.74 -10.08
CA LYS A 19 44.54 -61.04 -10.97
C LYS A 19 43.11 -61.13 -10.45
N TRP A 20 42.74 -62.17 -9.75
CA TRP A 20 41.39 -62.34 -9.14
C TRP A 20 41.20 -61.41 -7.95
N PHE A 21 42.24 -61.25 -7.08
CA PHE A 21 42.21 -60.34 -5.94
C PHE A 21 42.18 -58.85 -6.35
N VAL A 22 42.91 -58.44 -7.38
CA VAL A 22 42.89 -57.07 -7.90
C VAL A 22 41.52 -56.75 -8.57
N GLY A 23 40.90 -57.73 -9.30
CA GLY A 23 39.57 -57.55 -9.87
C GLY A 23 38.47 -57.43 -8.79
N LEU A 24 38.56 -58.17 -7.69
CA LEU A 24 37.62 -58.09 -6.55
C LEU A 24 37.74 -56.77 -5.78
N PHE A 25 38.94 -56.21 -5.63
CA PHE A 25 39.17 -54.91 -4.98
C PHE A 25 38.69 -53.73 -5.80
N ILE A 26 38.83 -53.79 -7.14
CA ILE A 26 38.32 -52.73 -8.04
C ILE A 26 36.77 -52.80 -8.09
N PHE A 27 36.17 -54.01 -8.07
CA PHE A 27 34.70 -54.17 -8.07
C PHE A 27 34.08 -53.70 -6.72
N TYR A 28 34.76 -53.94 -5.59
CA TYR A 28 34.34 -53.47 -4.29
C TYR A 28 34.53 -51.98 -4.11
N GLY A 29 35.60 -51.39 -4.69
CA GLY A 29 35.83 -49.95 -4.74
C GLY A 29 34.78 -49.19 -5.58
N CYS A 30 34.33 -49.74 -6.69
CA CYS A 30 33.22 -49.14 -7.49
C CYS A 30 31.87 -49.23 -6.79
N LEU A 31 31.60 -50.28 -5.99
CA LEU A 31 30.35 -50.39 -5.23
C LEU A 31 30.27 -49.43 -4.03
N ILE A 32 31.41 -49.08 -3.44
CA ILE A 32 31.48 -48.09 -2.33
C ILE A 32 31.35 -46.65 -2.88
N SER A 33 31.88 -46.37 -4.08
CA SER A 33 31.73 -45.04 -4.70
C SER A 33 30.29 -44.68 -5.12
N SER A 34 29.43 -45.67 -5.35
CA SER A 34 28.03 -45.46 -5.66
C SER A 34 27.15 -45.18 -4.44
N ALA A 35 27.65 -45.41 -3.22
CA ALA A 35 26.89 -45.25 -1.98
C ALA A 35 27.00 -43.84 -1.35
N LEU A 36 27.81 -42.94 -1.95
CA LEU A 36 28.00 -41.58 -1.44
C LEU A 36 27.38 -40.49 -2.31
N ALA A 37 26.56 -40.86 -3.29
CA ALA A 37 25.64 -39.91 -3.92
C ALA A 37 24.54 -39.62 -2.92
N GLN A 38 24.73 -38.60 -2.06
CA GLN A 38 23.63 -38.03 -1.28
C GLN A 38 22.50 -37.71 -2.28
N PRO A 39 21.26 -38.22 -2.07
CA PRO A 39 20.16 -37.83 -2.90
C PRO A 39 20.09 -36.28 -2.86
N ALA A 40 20.11 -35.66 -4.03
CA ALA A 40 19.88 -34.23 -4.15
C ALA A 40 18.53 -33.98 -3.48
N THR A 41 18.55 -33.44 -2.26
CA THR A 41 17.33 -33.08 -1.55
C THR A 41 16.58 -32.09 -2.44
N GLU A 42 15.38 -32.45 -2.86
CA GLU A 42 14.53 -31.54 -3.63
C GLU A 42 14.46 -30.20 -2.89
N PRO A 43 14.53 -29.09 -3.63
CA PRO A 43 14.47 -27.77 -2.99
C PRO A 43 13.13 -27.60 -2.28
N VAL A 44 13.17 -27.07 -1.06
CA VAL A 44 11.95 -26.74 -0.31
C VAL A 44 11.23 -25.60 -1.02
N ARG A 45 10.02 -25.85 -1.49
CA ARG A 45 9.17 -24.80 -2.06
C ARG A 45 8.64 -23.91 -0.96
N VAL A 46 8.90 -22.61 -1.08
CA VAL A 46 8.54 -21.58 -0.11
C VAL A 46 7.49 -20.67 -0.73
N ALA A 47 6.26 -20.76 -0.27
CA ALA A 47 5.21 -19.86 -0.71
C ALA A 47 5.42 -18.47 -0.12
N THR A 48 5.30 -17.44 -0.94
CA THR A 48 5.43 -16.06 -0.53
C THR A 48 4.45 -15.16 -1.28
N ARG A 49 4.32 -13.90 -0.85
CA ARG A 49 3.53 -12.87 -1.56
C ARG A 49 4.25 -11.53 -1.50
N ILE A 50 4.01 -10.73 -2.51
CA ILE A 50 4.57 -9.37 -2.56
C ILE A 50 3.89 -8.50 -1.49
N VAL A 51 4.69 -7.94 -0.58
CA VAL A 51 4.30 -6.98 0.45
C VAL A 51 5.55 -6.28 0.99
N LYS A 52 5.77 -5.02 0.62
CA LYS A 52 6.92 -4.23 1.10
C LYS A 52 6.79 -3.91 2.59
N PRO A 53 7.90 -3.90 3.35
CA PRO A 53 9.28 -4.22 3.01
C PRO A 53 9.64 -5.71 3.20
N PHE A 54 8.68 -6.60 3.44
CA PHE A 54 8.94 -8.01 3.75
C PHE A 54 9.33 -8.83 2.52
N VAL A 55 8.61 -8.61 1.41
CA VAL A 55 8.82 -9.30 0.13
C VAL A 55 8.52 -8.36 -1.01
N PHE A 56 9.48 -8.17 -1.90
CA PHE A 56 9.28 -7.42 -3.16
C PHE A 56 10.32 -7.84 -4.19
N GLU A 57 10.13 -7.42 -5.41
CA GLU A 57 11.04 -7.71 -6.51
C GLU A 57 11.90 -6.47 -6.79
N GLU A 58 13.21 -6.68 -6.83
CA GLU A 58 14.19 -5.66 -7.19
C GLU A 58 15.20 -6.27 -8.19
N ASN A 59 15.36 -5.62 -9.34
CA ASN A 59 16.24 -6.09 -10.43
C ASN A 59 15.99 -7.56 -10.85
N GLY A 60 14.73 -8.00 -10.89
CA GLY A 60 14.34 -9.37 -11.25
C GLY A 60 14.63 -10.43 -10.18
N LYS A 61 14.92 -10.01 -8.94
CA LYS A 61 15.14 -10.91 -7.81
C LYS A 61 14.22 -10.56 -6.63
N LEU A 62 13.71 -11.59 -5.98
CA LEU A 62 12.99 -11.42 -4.72
C LEU A 62 13.94 -10.98 -3.62
N THR A 63 13.56 -9.94 -2.90
CA THR A 63 14.27 -9.38 -1.76
C THR A 63 13.28 -8.96 -0.67
N GLY A 64 13.77 -8.49 0.46
CA GLY A 64 12.97 -8.06 1.60
C GLY A 64 13.28 -8.84 2.85
N PHE A 65 12.80 -8.34 3.99
CA PHE A 65 13.10 -8.92 5.30
C PHE A 65 12.79 -10.43 5.38
N SER A 66 11.62 -10.85 4.92
CA SER A 66 11.19 -12.25 4.98
C SER A 66 12.03 -13.15 4.07
N ILE A 67 12.44 -12.65 2.91
CA ILE A 67 13.28 -13.40 1.95
C ILE A 67 14.68 -13.61 2.52
N GLU A 68 15.28 -12.55 3.06
CA GLU A 68 16.61 -12.64 3.65
C GLU A 68 16.63 -13.47 4.94
N LEU A 69 15.62 -13.30 5.80
CA LEU A 69 15.48 -14.10 7.01
C LEU A 69 15.37 -15.60 6.69
N TRP A 70 14.51 -15.95 5.70
CA TRP A 70 14.41 -17.34 5.27
C TRP A 70 15.72 -17.85 4.67
N SER A 71 16.42 -17.04 3.90
CA SER A 71 17.71 -17.41 3.30
C SER A 71 18.74 -17.78 4.37
N GLU A 72 18.80 -17.04 5.48
CA GLU A 72 19.67 -17.35 6.61
C GLU A 72 19.22 -18.62 7.38
N ILE A 73 17.90 -18.82 7.55
CA ILE A 73 17.36 -20.06 8.13
C ILE A 73 17.69 -21.25 7.23
N ALA A 74 17.48 -21.15 5.92
CA ALA A 74 17.76 -22.22 4.96
C ALA A 74 19.26 -22.61 4.95
N LYS A 75 20.17 -21.64 5.08
CA LYS A 75 21.62 -21.89 5.23
C LYS A 75 21.90 -22.70 6.49
N GLN A 76 21.30 -22.36 7.64
CA GLN A 76 21.49 -23.11 8.87
C GLN A 76 20.94 -24.53 8.80
N LEU A 77 19.86 -24.73 8.08
CA LEU A 77 19.23 -26.02 7.88
C LEU A 77 19.91 -26.84 6.76
N ASN A 78 20.85 -26.24 6.02
CA ASN A 78 21.50 -26.81 4.85
C ASN A 78 20.48 -27.32 3.80
N VAL A 79 19.43 -26.56 3.56
CA VAL A 79 18.38 -26.85 2.57
C VAL A 79 18.41 -25.84 1.42
N LYS A 80 18.20 -26.35 0.20
CA LYS A 80 17.93 -25.48 -0.95
C LYS A 80 16.45 -25.10 -0.94
N SER A 81 16.14 -23.88 -1.36
CA SER A 81 14.74 -23.42 -1.42
C SER A 81 14.45 -22.69 -2.73
N GLU A 82 13.18 -22.78 -3.14
CA GLU A 82 12.63 -22.11 -4.31
C GLU A 82 11.39 -21.33 -3.88
N PHE A 83 11.33 -20.04 -4.22
CA PHE A 83 10.19 -19.20 -3.87
C PHE A 83 9.08 -19.29 -4.91
N VAL A 84 7.83 -19.45 -4.44
CA VAL A 84 6.61 -19.46 -5.26
C VAL A 84 5.74 -18.29 -4.83
N ILE A 85 5.56 -17.32 -5.71
CA ILE A 85 4.75 -16.13 -5.41
C ILE A 85 3.27 -16.46 -5.55
N LYS A 86 2.49 -16.13 -4.53
CA LYS A 86 1.03 -16.23 -4.51
C LYS A 86 0.41 -14.83 -4.42
N PRO A 87 -0.67 -14.55 -5.15
CA PRO A 87 -1.26 -13.21 -5.20
C PRO A 87 -1.90 -12.77 -3.88
N THR A 88 -2.43 -13.69 -3.09
CA THR A 88 -3.14 -13.39 -1.84
C THR A 88 -2.65 -14.23 -0.66
N VAL A 89 -2.90 -13.75 0.57
CA VAL A 89 -2.63 -14.54 1.80
C VAL A 89 -3.42 -15.85 1.78
N LYS A 90 -4.68 -15.82 1.32
CA LYS A 90 -5.52 -17.00 1.24
C LYS A 90 -4.92 -18.07 0.34
N GLU A 91 -4.42 -17.69 -0.83
CA GLU A 91 -3.79 -18.63 -1.77
C GLU A 91 -2.43 -19.13 -1.27
N LEU A 92 -1.66 -18.28 -0.57
CA LEU A 92 -0.43 -18.66 0.10
C LEU A 92 -0.72 -19.75 1.14
N LEU A 93 -1.66 -19.51 2.05
CA LEU A 93 -2.08 -20.47 3.08
C LEU A 93 -2.63 -21.78 2.45
N ALA A 94 -3.45 -21.67 1.42
CA ALA A 94 -3.98 -22.83 0.69
C ALA A 94 -2.86 -23.67 0.06
N SER A 95 -1.83 -23.04 -0.53
CA SER A 95 -0.70 -23.76 -1.13
C SER A 95 0.13 -24.54 -0.11
N VAL A 96 0.25 -24.04 1.13
CA VAL A 96 0.89 -24.76 2.23
C VAL A 96 0.01 -25.94 2.70
N ASN A 97 -1.29 -25.73 2.84
CA ASN A 97 -2.22 -26.79 3.24
C ASN A 97 -2.28 -27.93 2.22
N ASN A 98 -2.29 -27.61 0.93
CA ASN A 98 -2.30 -28.57 -0.17
C ASN A 98 -0.94 -29.23 -0.41
N ARG A 99 0.10 -28.86 0.36
CA ARG A 99 1.49 -29.33 0.20
C ARG A 99 2.10 -29.00 -1.16
N GLU A 100 1.58 -27.99 -1.85
CA GLU A 100 2.22 -27.40 -3.04
C GLU A 100 3.50 -26.65 -2.64
N ALA A 101 3.52 -26.11 -1.42
CA ALA A 101 4.69 -25.52 -0.78
C ALA A 101 4.95 -26.23 0.56
N GLY A 102 6.24 -26.38 0.91
CA GLY A 102 6.67 -26.97 2.18
C GLY A 102 6.45 -26.03 3.36
N LEU A 103 6.40 -24.73 3.10
CA LEU A 103 6.12 -23.66 4.08
C LEU A 103 5.79 -22.35 3.35
N GLY A 104 5.32 -21.38 4.13
CA GLY A 104 5.08 -20.01 3.62
C GLY A 104 5.72 -18.96 4.52
N ILE A 105 6.27 -17.93 3.90
CA ILE A 105 6.86 -16.78 4.60
C ILE A 105 6.55 -15.48 3.86
N ALA A 106 5.99 -14.54 4.59
CA ALA A 106 5.73 -13.14 4.20
C ALA A 106 5.41 -12.34 5.47
N ALA A 107 4.55 -11.35 5.39
CA ALA A 107 3.91 -10.73 6.56
C ALA A 107 2.62 -11.51 6.89
N ILE A 108 2.72 -12.61 7.61
CA ILE A 108 1.60 -13.50 7.93
C ILE A 108 1.37 -13.50 9.42
N SER A 109 0.27 -12.86 9.86
CA SER A 109 -0.11 -12.80 11.27
C SER A 109 -0.48 -14.19 11.80
N ILE A 110 0.08 -14.55 12.95
CA ILE A 110 -0.31 -15.70 13.74
C ILE A 110 -1.65 -15.36 14.42
N THR A 111 -2.68 -16.15 14.17
CA THR A 111 -3.98 -16.00 14.86
C THR A 111 -4.45 -17.35 15.35
N ALA A 112 -5.27 -17.35 16.41
CA ALA A 112 -5.83 -18.58 16.97
C ALA A 112 -6.62 -19.38 15.93
N GLU A 113 -7.36 -18.71 15.04
CA GLU A 113 -8.09 -19.35 13.96
C GLU A 113 -7.17 -20.05 12.96
N ARG A 114 -6.06 -19.40 12.60
CA ARG A 114 -5.07 -19.99 11.67
C ARG A 114 -4.30 -21.13 12.30
N GLU A 115 -3.94 -21.05 13.60
CA GLU A 115 -3.27 -22.13 14.34
C GLU A 115 -4.11 -23.42 14.42
N LEU A 116 -5.42 -23.36 14.22
CA LEU A 116 -6.26 -24.58 14.11
C LEU A 116 -6.04 -25.37 12.82
N GLN A 117 -5.50 -24.74 11.78
CA GLN A 117 -5.38 -25.33 10.44
C GLN A 117 -3.93 -25.48 9.98
N TRP A 118 -3.03 -24.66 10.51
CA TRP A 118 -1.61 -24.61 10.16
C TRP A 118 -0.74 -24.55 11.41
N ASP A 119 0.44 -25.12 11.32
CA ASP A 119 1.50 -24.86 12.29
C ASP A 119 2.17 -23.50 11.97
N PHE A 120 2.58 -22.76 13.01
CA PHE A 120 3.41 -21.59 12.83
C PHE A 120 4.76 -21.75 13.55
N SER A 121 5.77 -21.04 13.07
CA SER A 121 7.02 -20.85 13.80
C SER A 121 6.78 -20.00 15.06
N GLN A 122 7.79 -19.90 15.90
CA GLN A 122 7.87 -18.81 16.86
C GLN A 122 7.76 -17.46 16.14
N PRO A 123 7.29 -16.40 16.83
CA PRO A 123 7.22 -15.06 16.24
C PRO A 123 8.55 -14.65 15.61
N MET A 124 8.47 -14.32 14.31
CA MET A 124 9.61 -13.80 13.57
C MET A 124 9.63 -12.28 13.49
N PHE A 125 8.51 -11.62 13.74
CA PHE A 125 8.37 -10.16 13.71
C PHE A 125 7.18 -9.72 14.55
N ASP A 126 7.36 -8.67 15.35
CA ASP A 126 6.28 -8.05 16.12
C ASP A 126 5.62 -6.95 15.28
N ALA A 127 4.36 -7.10 15.02
CA ALA A 127 3.54 -6.22 14.21
C ALA A 127 2.30 -5.76 14.98
N GLY A 128 1.36 -5.21 14.28
CA GLY A 128 0.06 -4.78 14.76
C GLY A 128 -0.58 -3.90 13.70
N LEU A 129 -1.81 -3.47 13.92
CA LEU A 129 -2.54 -2.63 13.00
C LEU A 129 -2.25 -1.15 13.25
N GLN A 130 -2.27 -0.36 12.19
CA GLN A 130 -2.16 1.09 12.25
C GLN A 130 -3.06 1.74 11.20
N ILE A 131 -3.30 3.03 11.37
CA ILE A 131 -4.14 3.84 10.49
C ILE A 131 -3.24 4.74 9.66
N LEU A 132 -3.45 4.75 8.35
CA LEU A 132 -2.84 5.68 7.40
C LEU A 132 -3.91 6.63 6.90
N VAL A 133 -3.64 7.92 6.95
CA VAL A 133 -4.50 8.98 6.41
C VAL A 133 -3.74 9.82 5.41
N SER A 134 -4.46 10.59 4.58
CA SER A 134 -3.82 11.61 3.75
C SER A 134 -3.10 12.60 4.65
N ALA A 135 -1.85 12.94 4.34
CA ALA A 135 -1.16 14.00 5.04
C ALA A 135 -1.94 15.29 4.78
N GLN A 136 -2.50 15.85 5.84
CA GLN A 136 -2.94 17.23 5.76
C GLN A 136 -1.67 18.03 5.55
N THR A 137 -1.57 18.72 4.44
CA THR A 137 -0.50 19.68 4.17
C THR A 137 -0.67 20.89 5.12
N SER A 138 -0.48 20.64 6.41
CA SER A 138 -0.55 21.70 7.43
C SER A 138 0.69 22.59 7.45
N GLU A 139 1.70 22.29 6.63
CA GLU A 139 2.96 23.03 6.61
C GLU A 139 3.27 23.80 5.32
N SER A 140 2.48 23.64 4.26
CA SER A 140 2.51 24.68 3.24
C SER A 140 1.89 25.94 3.87
N GLY A 141 2.69 26.94 4.17
CA GLY A 141 2.25 28.15 4.85
C GLY A 141 0.96 28.65 4.22
N ILE A 142 0.05 29.20 5.00
CA ILE A 142 -1.25 29.75 4.57
C ILE A 142 -1.11 30.52 3.25
N LEU A 143 0.00 31.25 3.08
CA LEU A 143 0.34 31.97 1.85
C LEU A 143 0.56 31.04 0.64
N ALA A 144 1.26 29.94 0.79
CA ALA A 144 1.52 28.99 -0.31
C ALA A 144 0.23 28.28 -0.75
N ASN A 145 -0.66 27.96 0.19
CA ASN A 145 -1.98 27.38 -0.12
C ASN A 145 -2.90 28.39 -0.81
N ILE A 146 -2.88 29.68 -0.38
CA ILE A 146 -3.60 30.75 -1.04
C ILE A 146 -3.06 30.96 -2.46
N LEU A 147 -1.75 31.02 -2.64
CA LEU A 147 -1.12 31.17 -3.95
C LEU A 147 -1.42 29.98 -4.86
N ALA A 148 -1.28 28.74 -4.38
CA ALA A 148 -1.64 27.55 -5.13
C ALA A 148 -3.13 27.53 -5.52
N GLY A 149 -4.00 28.00 -4.63
CA GLY A 149 -5.44 28.18 -4.91
C GLY A 149 -5.67 29.20 -6.03
N VAL A 150 -5.01 30.35 -5.98
CA VAL A 150 -5.12 31.42 -7.01
C VAL A 150 -4.63 30.93 -8.38
N PHE A 151 -3.60 30.07 -8.43
CA PHE A 151 -3.09 29.53 -9.70
C PHE A 151 -3.81 28.26 -10.16
N SER A 152 -4.82 27.78 -9.42
CA SER A 152 -5.59 26.60 -9.84
C SER A 152 -6.51 26.91 -11.04
N PRO A 153 -6.67 25.99 -12.00
CA PRO A 153 -7.63 26.17 -13.10
C PRO A 153 -9.07 26.40 -12.62
N SER A 154 -9.45 25.76 -11.52
CA SER A 154 -10.77 25.90 -10.91
C SER A 154 -11.05 27.33 -10.40
N PHE A 155 -10.02 28.00 -9.87
CA PHE A 155 -10.14 29.41 -9.46
C PHE A 155 -10.44 30.33 -10.65
N TRP A 156 -9.74 30.17 -11.76
CA TRP A 156 -9.96 30.96 -12.97
C TRP A 156 -11.28 30.66 -13.64
N GLN A 157 -11.76 29.41 -13.59
CA GLN A 157 -13.11 29.07 -14.02
C GLN A 157 -14.17 29.77 -13.17
N LEU A 158 -13.98 29.81 -11.85
CA LEU A 158 -14.88 30.53 -10.94
C LEU A 158 -14.89 32.04 -11.22
N ILE A 159 -13.71 32.67 -11.37
CA ILE A 159 -13.60 34.09 -11.73
C ILE A 159 -14.27 34.35 -13.08
N GLY A 160 -14.05 33.50 -14.07
CA GLY A 160 -14.70 33.60 -15.36
C GLY A 160 -16.23 33.55 -15.28
N ALA A 161 -16.75 32.62 -14.45
CA ALA A 161 -18.20 32.50 -14.22
C ALA A 161 -18.79 33.76 -13.54
N ILE A 162 -18.09 34.30 -12.53
CA ILE A 162 -18.49 35.56 -11.86
C ILE A 162 -18.48 36.74 -12.84
N LEU A 163 -17.43 36.86 -13.66
CA LEU A 163 -17.32 37.91 -14.66
C LEU A 163 -18.45 37.80 -15.67
N LEU A 164 -18.78 36.62 -16.17
CA LEU A 164 -19.91 36.40 -17.07
C LEU A 164 -21.25 36.75 -16.39
N ALA A 165 -21.41 36.36 -15.13
CA ALA A 165 -22.59 36.68 -14.33
C ALA A 165 -22.80 38.19 -14.13
N ILE A 166 -21.74 38.99 -14.14
CA ILE A 166 -21.81 40.45 -14.04
C ILE A 166 -22.00 41.08 -15.43
N LEU A 167 -21.20 40.64 -16.41
CA LEU A 167 -21.17 41.28 -17.73
C LEU A 167 -22.43 41.08 -18.56
N ILE A 168 -23.04 39.90 -18.49
CA ILE A 168 -24.26 39.61 -19.26
C ILE A 168 -25.41 40.57 -18.86
N PRO A 169 -25.84 40.66 -17.58
CA PRO A 169 -26.87 41.57 -17.17
C PRO A 169 -26.45 43.05 -17.33
N ALA A 170 -25.15 43.39 -17.14
CA ALA A 170 -24.67 44.73 -17.41
C ALA A 170 -24.90 45.17 -18.84
N HIS A 171 -24.64 44.33 -19.84
CA HIS A 171 -24.92 44.62 -21.24
C HIS A 171 -26.41 44.75 -21.53
N ILE A 172 -27.21 43.89 -20.92
CA ILE A 172 -28.67 43.93 -21.05
C ILE A 172 -29.23 45.28 -20.50
N VAL A 173 -28.81 45.61 -19.26
CA VAL A 173 -29.23 46.87 -18.61
C VAL A 173 -28.74 48.08 -19.41
N TRP A 174 -27.45 48.12 -19.80
CA TRP A 174 -26.91 49.20 -20.60
C TRP A 174 -27.68 49.36 -21.93
N PHE A 175 -27.99 48.26 -22.63
CA PHE A 175 -28.70 48.31 -23.91
C PHE A 175 -30.10 48.92 -23.78
N PHE A 176 -30.87 48.57 -22.75
CA PHE A 176 -32.23 49.05 -22.53
C PHE A 176 -32.28 50.42 -21.84
N GLU A 177 -31.33 50.73 -20.96
CA GLU A 177 -31.31 51.97 -20.17
C GLU A 177 -30.60 53.16 -20.88
N ARG A 178 -29.89 52.97 -21.97
CA ARG A 178 -29.21 54.08 -22.72
C ARG A 178 -30.20 55.04 -23.41
N ARG A 179 -31.44 54.68 -23.59
CA ARG A 179 -32.45 55.49 -24.32
C ARG A 179 -33.32 56.34 -23.42
N PRO A 180 -33.84 55.95 -22.28
CA PRO A 180 -34.75 56.72 -21.45
C PRO A 180 -34.08 57.95 -20.84
N VAL A 181 -34.87 59.02 -20.60
CA VAL A 181 -34.43 60.20 -19.86
C VAL A 181 -34.48 59.89 -18.36
N GLY A 182 -33.41 60.20 -17.64
CA GLY A 182 -33.30 59.92 -16.20
C GLY A 182 -33.09 58.42 -15.88
N SER A 183 -32.45 57.70 -16.80
CA SER A 183 -32.08 56.31 -16.61
C SER A 183 -31.08 56.12 -15.46
N LEU A 184 -30.87 54.85 -15.07
CA LEU A 184 -29.82 54.42 -14.17
C LEU A 184 -28.41 54.89 -14.60
N LEU A 185 -28.25 55.05 -15.93
CA LEU A 185 -26.96 55.44 -16.51
C LEU A 185 -26.83 56.93 -16.61
N THR A 186 -25.83 57.50 -15.99
CA THR A 186 -25.45 58.92 -16.13
C THR A 186 -24.89 59.15 -17.53
N ASN A 187 -24.07 58.19 -18.02
CA ASN A 187 -23.48 58.24 -19.35
C ASN A 187 -24.12 57.22 -20.29
N LYS A 188 -24.63 57.74 -21.44
CA LYS A 188 -25.29 56.91 -22.48
C LYS A 188 -24.31 56.28 -23.45
N SER A 189 -23.04 56.75 -23.48
CA SER A 189 -21.96 56.13 -24.27
C SER A 189 -21.61 54.77 -23.70
N TYR A 190 -21.11 53.87 -24.56
CA TYR A 190 -20.71 52.52 -24.11
C TYR A 190 -19.67 52.59 -23.01
N PHE A 191 -18.61 53.35 -23.23
CA PHE A 191 -17.65 53.77 -22.19
C PHE A 191 -17.96 55.20 -21.77
N PRO A 192 -18.26 55.51 -20.49
CA PRO A 192 -18.22 54.66 -19.30
C PRO A 192 -19.51 54.01 -18.86
N GLY A 193 -20.64 54.12 -19.60
CA GLY A 193 -21.93 53.64 -19.18
C GLY A 193 -22.01 52.12 -18.89
N ILE A 194 -21.15 51.35 -19.53
CA ILE A 194 -21.07 49.87 -19.23
C ILE A 194 -20.55 49.62 -17.81
N PHE A 195 -19.69 50.45 -17.27
CA PHE A 195 -19.19 50.32 -15.88
C PHE A 195 -20.28 50.65 -14.86
N GLU A 196 -21.16 51.63 -15.16
CA GLU A 196 -22.29 51.98 -14.30
C GLU A 196 -23.33 50.79 -14.30
N ALA A 197 -23.56 50.21 -15.45
CA ALA A 197 -24.42 49.01 -15.57
C ALA A 197 -23.78 47.79 -14.87
N ALA A 198 -22.47 47.56 -14.98
CA ALA A 198 -21.75 46.51 -14.27
C ALA A 198 -21.77 46.70 -12.75
N TRP A 199 -21.61 47.93 -12.30
CA TRP A 199 -21.77 48.28 -10.88
C TRP A 199 -23.17 47.90 -10.37
N TRP A 200 -24.21 48.31 -11.11
CA TRP A 200 -25.59 47.97 -10.75
C TRP A 200 -25.84 46.44 -10.75
N SER A 201 -25.28 45.72 -11.70
CA SER A 201 -25.39 44.26 -11.78
C SER A 201 -24.73 43.59 -10.62
N LEU A 202 -23.54 44.08 -10.19
CA LEU A 202 -22.83 43.59 -9.03
C LEU A 202 -23.57 43.94 -7.72
N ALA A 203 -24.07 45.21 -7.60
CA ALA A 203 -24.83 45.60 -6.43
C ALA A 203 -26.11 44.80 -6.26
N SER A 204 -26.80 44.48 -7.37
CA SER A 204 -27.97 43.61 -7.32
C SER A 204 -27.66 42.15 -7.00
N LEU A 205 -26.48 41.61 -7.39
CA LEU A 205 -26.00 40.31 -6.97
C LEU A 205 -25.81 40.24 -5.45
N ALA A 206 -25.30 41.33 -4.86
CA ALA A 206 -25.13 41.49 -3.42
C ALA A 206 -26.40 41.92 -2.67
N ALA A 207 -27.54 42.01 -3.32
CA ALA A 207 -28.81 42.52 -2.79
C ALA A 207 -28.74 43.97 -2.26
N GLN A 208 -27.88 44.81 -2.85
CA GLN A 208 -27.60 46.22 -2.44
C GLN A 208 -27.93 47.24 -3.56
N ALA A 209 -28.78 46.88 -4.54
CA ALA A 209 -29.13 47.77 -5.61
C ALA A 209 -30.10 48.88 -5.12
N ASP A 210 -29.69 50.13 -5.12
CA ASP A 210 -30.47 51.27 -4.61
C ASP A 210 -31.43 51.86 -5.63
N GLN A 211 -31.22 51.60 -6.93
CA GLN A 211 -32.00 52.20 -7.99
C GLN A 211 -32.63 51.15 -8.90
N MET A 212 -33.88 51.45 -9.31
CA MET A 212 -34.64 50.60 -10.23
C MET A 212 -34.48 51.06 -11.67
N PRO A 213 -34.26 50.14 -12.65
CA PRO A 213 -34.28 50.49 -14.07
C PRO A 213 -35.57 51.16 -14.49
N LYS A 214 -35.51 52.17 -15.38
CA LYS A 214 -36.67 52.94 -15.83
C LYS A 214 -37.39 52.30 -17.01
N SER A 215 -36.66 51.63 -17.89
CA SER A 215 -37.23 50.93 -19.02
C SER A 215 -38.02 49.68 -18.56
N ALA A 216 -39.18 49.43 -19.09
CA ALA A 216 -40.02 48.27 -18.79
C ALA A 216 -39.26 46.96 -19.10
N ALA A 217 -38.54 46.90 -20.24
CA ALA A 217 -37.73 45.72 -20.60
C ALA A 217 -36.58 45.50 -19.63
N ALA A 218 -35.89 46.57 -19.19
CA ALA A 218 -34.82 46.47 -18.18
C ALA A 218 -35.38 46.05 -16.81
N ARG A 219 -36.60 46.43 -16.43
CA ARG A 219 -37.23 45.94 -15.19
C ARG A 219 -37.52 44.46 -15.22
N VAL A 220 -38.05 43.94 -16.32
CA VAL A 220 -38.25 42.49 -16.48
C VAL A 220 -36.91 41.75 -16.38
N ALA A 221 -35.89 42.21 -17.10
CA ALA A 221 -34.57 41.63 -17.04
C ALA A 221 -33.98 41.68 -15.61
N ALA A 222 -34.19 42.80 -14.90
CA ALA A 222 -33.76 42.98 -13.52
C ALA A 222 -34.39 41.97 -12.55
N VAL A 223 -35.73 41.70 -12.70
CA VAL A 223 -36.40 40.72 -11.85
C VAL A 223 -35.82 39.33 -12.08
N PHE A 224 -35.63 38.91 -13.34
CA PHE A 224 -34.99 37.61 -13.64
C PHE A 224 -33.55 37.55 -13.09
N TRP A 225 -32.80 38.63 -13.24
CA TRP A 225 -31.44 38.70 -12.72
C TRP A 225 -31.40 38.62 -11.19
N MET A 226 -32.24 39.35 -10.48
CA MET A 226 -32.33 39.32 -9.02
C MET A 226 -32.69 37.92 -8.51
N PHE A 227 -33.65 37.25 -9.15
CA PHE A 227 -33.98 35.85 -8.81
C PHE A 227 -32.79 34.91 -9.04
N THR A 228 -32.13 35.01 -10.20
CA THR A 228 -30.94 34.23 -10.54
C THR A 228 -29.81 34.47 -9.55
N SER A 229 -29.61 35.71 -9.10
CA SER A 229 -28.60 36.11 -8.11
C SER A 229 -28.80 35.44 -6.77
N VAL A 230 -30.05 35.38 -6.28
CA VAL A 230 -30.37 34.73 -5.00
C VAL A 230 -30.11 33.23 -5.09
N VAL A 231 -30.54 32.59 -6.19
CA VAL A 231 -30.27 31.15 -6.39
C VAL A 231 -28.80 30.87 -6.51
N PHE A 232 -28.06 31.68 -7.26
CA PHE A 232 -26.59 31.55 -7.39
C PHE A 232 -25.87 31.68 -6.05
N LEU A 233 -26.20 32.70 -5.26
CA LEU A 233 -25.58 32.92 -3.94
C LEU A 233 -25.90 31.78 -2.99
N ALA A 234 -27.14 31.28 -2.96
CA ALA A 234 -27.53 30.15 -2.16
C ALA A 234 -26.79 28.88 -2.55
N TYR A 235 -26.67 28.57 -3.85
CA TYR A 235 -25.92 27.45 -4.36
C TYR A 235 -24.42 27.54 -4.04
N PHE A 236 -23.82 28.73 -4.24
CA PHE A 236 -22.42 28.98 -3.95
C PHE A 236 -22.12 28.75 -2.46
N THR A 237 -22.94 29.35 -1.58
CA THR A 237 -22.79 29.20 -0.12
C THR A 237 -22.91 27.74 0.29
N ALA A 238 -23.91 27.01 -0.23
CA ALA A 238 -24.09 25.60 0.05
C ALA A 238 -22.89 24.75 -0.42
N SER A 239 -22.36 25.01 -1.62
CA SER A 239 -21.20 24.31 -2.18
C SER A 239 -19.93 24.53 -1.37
N VAL A 240 -19.65 25.79 -0.98
CA VAL A 240 -18.49 26.13 -0.16
C VAL A 240 -18.59 25.49 1.23
N THR A 241 -19.75 25.61 1.87
CA THR A 241 -20.00 25.02 3.19
C THR A 241 -19.85 23.51 3.16
N SER A 242 -20.44 22.85 2.16
CA SER A 242 -20.32 21.39 1.98
C SER A 242 -18.85 20.97 1.82
N SER A 243 -18.08 21.69 0.99
CA SER A 243 -16.66 21.39 0.77
C SER A 243 -15.82 21.54 2.04
N LEU A 244 -16.05 22.61 2.80
CA LEU A 244 -15.36 22.85 4.07
C LEU A 244 -15.73 21.81 5.13
N THR A 245 -17.01 21.45 5.23
CA THR A 245 -17.49 20.41 6.15
C THR A 245 -16.88 19.06 5.83
N LEU A 246 -16.81 18.67 4.55
CA LEU A 246 -16.16 17.42 4.12
C LEU A 246 -14.65 17.41 4.42
N GLN A 247 -13.97 18.54 4.30
CA GLN A 247 -12.56 18.66 4.68
C GLN A 247 -12.36 18.49 6.19
N GLN A 248 -13.20 19.07 7.03
CA GLN A 248 -13.15 18.91 8.48
C GLN A 248 -13.43 17.47 8.91
N LEU A 249 -14.40 16.80 8.28
CA LEU A 249 -14.71 15.40 8.57
C LEU A 249 -13.58 14.43 8.18
N ARG A 250 -12.71 14.77 7.21
CA ARG A 250 -11.56 13.95 6.80
C ARG A 250 -10.38 14.04 7.76
N GLY A 251 -10.27 15.13 8.58
CA GLY A 251 -9.16 15.35 9.52
C GLY A 251 -9.36 14.78 10.93
N ASP A 252 -10.50 14.21 11.26
CA ASP A 252 -10.89 13.85 12.62
C ASP A 252 -10.55 12.40 13.05
N ILE A 253 -9.77 11.65 12.27
CA ILE A 253 -9.36 10.32 12.68
C ILE A 253 -8.07 10.43 13.48
N LYS A 254 -8.14 10.12 14.79
CA LYS A 254 -6.99 10.12 15.72
C LYS A 254 -6.65 8.70 16.21
N GLY A 255 -7.63 7.80 16.13
CA GLY A 255 -7.51 6.43 16.56
C GLY A 255 -8.57 5.52 15.96
N PRO A 256 -8.56 4.22 16.30
CA PRO A 256 -9.53 3.25 15.79
C PRO A 256 -10.98 3.55 16.19
N GLU A 257 -11.19 4.28 17.30
CA GLU A 257 -12.49 4.73 17.78
C GLU A 257 -13.19 5.71 16.83
N ASP A 258 -12.45 6.40 15.99
CA ASP A 258 -12.98 7.40 15.04
C ASP A 258 -13.30 6.80 13.66
N LEU A 259 -13.04 5.49 13.45
CA LEU A 259 -13.29 4.80 12.19
C LEU A 259 -14.75 4.48 11.89
N PRO A 260 -15.63 4.21 12.91
CA PRO A 260 -17.05 3.99 12.64
C PRO A 260 -17.69 5.15 11.86
N GLY A 261 -18.50 4.82 10.85
CA GLY A 261 -19.12 5.81 9.96
C GLY A 261 -18.20 6.40 8.89
N LYS A 262 -16.92 6.01 8.86
CA LYS A 262 -15.98 6.36 7.80
C LYS A 262 -15.82 5.20 6.83
N LYS A 263 -15.56 5.51 5.55
CA LYS A 263 -15.20 4.53 4.55
C LYS A 263 -13.69 4.27 4.63
N VAL A 264 -13.30 3.03 4.94
CA VAL A 264 -11.91 2.67 5.22
C VAL A 264 -11.44 1.58 4.26
N ALA A 265 -10.25 1.74 3.68
CA ALA A 265 -9.63 0.72 2.85
C ALA A 265 -8.87 -0.30 3.69
N SER A 266 -8.89 -1.55 3.26
CA SER A 266 -8.05 -2.61 3.80
C SER A 266 -7.83 -3.74 2.78
N VAL A 267 -6.93 -4.68 3.09
CA VAL A 267 -6.60 -5.80 2.21
C VAL A 267 -7.52 -6.99 2.49
N LYS A 268 -8.11 -7.54 1.45
CA LYS A 268 -9.02 -8.68 1.53
C LYS A 268 -8.38 -9.89 2.22
N GLY A 269 -9.07 -10.46 3.20
CA GLY A 269 -8.60 -11.62 3.96
C GLY A 269 -7.49 -11.33 4.97
N SER A 270 -7.27 -10.06 5.30
CA SER A 270 -6.36 -9.63 6.37
C SER A 270 -7.07 -9.59 7.71
N THR A 271 -6.28 -9.62 8.78
CA THR A 271 -6.76 -9.44 10.16
C THR A 271 -7.34 -8.05 10.40
N SER A 272 -6.90 -7.05 9.63
CA SER A 272 -7.43 -5.69 9.67
C SER A 272 -8.89 -5.63 9.18
N VAL A 273 -9.26 -6.38 8.13
CA VAL A 273 -10.67 -6.47 7.68
C VAL A 273 -11.55 -7.09 8.76
N GLU A 274 -11.08 -8.16 9.39
CA GLU A 274 -11.81 -8.83 10.49
C GLU A 274 -12.03 -7.86 11.66
N TYR A 275 -11.01 -7.11 12.04
CA TYR A 275 -11.10 -6.11 13.10
C TYR A 275 -12.07 -4.97 12.75
N LEU A 276 -11.97 -4.41 11.54
CA LEU A 276 -12.85 -3.32 11.11
C LEU A 276 -14.32 -3.74 11.05
N ARG A 277 -14.59 -4.98 10.63
CA ARG A 277 -15.96 -5.54 10.66
C ARG A 277 -16.53 -5.64 12.07
N GLN A 278 -15.69 -6.01 13.07
CA GLN A 278 -16.12 -6.04 14.47
C GLN A 278 -16.52 -4.65 14.98
N LEU A 279 -15.93 -3.59 14.42
CA LEU A 279 -16.25 -2.20 14.75
C LEU A 279 -17.38 -1.61 13.89
N ASN A 280 -18.04 -2.42 13.03
CA ASN A 280 -19.07 -1.96 12.09
C ASN A 280 -18.61 -0.82 11.18
N VAL A 281 -17.35 -0.83 10.75
CA VAL A 281 -16.78 0.14 9.80
C VAL A 281 -17.13 -0.27 8.37
N ASP A 282 -17.42 0.72 7.50
CA ASP A 282 -17.60 0.49 6.06
C ASP A 282 -16.24 0.23 5.39
N VAL A 283 -15.96 -1.05 5.08
CA VAL A 283 -14.67 -1.49 4.58
C VAL A 283 -14.68 -1.68 3.07
N SER A 284 -13.85 -0.92 2.38
CA SER A 284 -13.50 -1.17 0.98
C SER A 284 -12.31 -2.14 0.92
N GLU A 285 -12.56 -3.37 0.47
CA GLU A 285 -11.56 -4.43 0.41
C GLU A 285 -10.84 -4.42 -0.94
N PHE A 286 -9.52 -4.35 -0.91
CA PHE A 286 -8.65 -4.40 -2.09
C PHE A 286 -7.83 -5.69 -2.10
N ALA A 287 -7.39 -6.11 -3.29
CA ALA A 287 -6.53 -7.29 -3.42
C ALA A 287 -5.12 -7.02 -2.89
N GLN A 288 -4.62 -5.80 -3.11
CA GLN A 288 -3.32 -5.34 -2.66
C GLN A 288 -3.46 -4.03 -1.89
N VAL A 289 -2.51 -3.74 -1.00
CA VAL A 289 -2.54 -2.53 -0.17
C VAL A 289 -2.27 -1.26 -0.98
N GLU A 290 -1.55 -1.39 -2.08
CA GLU A 290 -1.23 -0.32 -3.02
C GLU A 290 -2.49 0.31 -3.63
N ASP A 291 -3.49 -0.50 -3.95
CA ASP A 291 -4.80 -0.02 -4.44
C ASP A 291 -5.50 0.82 -3.36
N GLY A 292 -5.38 0.41 -2.09
CA GLY A 292 -5.87 1.18 -0.95
C GLY A 292 -5.17 2.54 -0.81
N TYR A 293 -3.86 2.60 -1.05
CA TYR A 293 -3.12 3.87 -1.04
C TYR A 293 -3.60 4.82 -2.14
N GLN A 294 -3.86 4.31 -3.34
CA GLN A 294 -4.41 5.12 -4.42
C GLN A 294 -5.80 5.64 -4.09
N ALA A 295 -6.68 4.78 -3.56
CA ALA A 295 -8.02 5.17 -3.13
C ALA A 295 -7.98 6.26 -2.04
N LEU A 296 -7.01 6.18 -1.10
CA LEU A 296 -6.79 7.22 -0.09
C LEU A 296 -6.35 8.55 -0.70
N GLN A 297 -5.37 8.52 -1.61
CA GLN A 297 -4.88 9.73 -2.28
C GLN A 297 -5.95 10.39 -3.17
N GLN A 298 -6.83 9.60 -3.79
CA GLN A 298 -7.97 10.07 -4.58
C GLN A 298 -9.16 10.53 -3.72
N GLY A 299 -9.08 10.35 -2.39
CA GLY A 299 -10.13 10.73 -1.47
C GLY A 299 -11.38 9.85 -1.53
N GLN A 300 -11.29 8.66 -2.11
CA GLN A 300 -12.37 7.66 -2.18
C GLN A 300 -12.62 6.99 -0.83
N VAL A 301 -11.59 6.94 0.04
CA VAL A 301 -11.63 6.44 1.41
C VAL A 301 -11.02 7.46 2.36
N ALA A 302 -11.46 7.45 3.61
CA ALA A 302 -10.97 8.37 4.65
C ALA A 302 -9.64 7.91 5.26
N ALA A 303 -9.40 6.61 5.30
CA ALA A 303 -8.21 5.99 5.86
C ALA A 303 -7.90 4.64 5.21
N VAL A 304 -6.67 4.18 5.38
CA VAL A 304 -6.27 2.79 5.17
C VAL A 304 -5.89 2.21 6.52
N VAL A 305 -6.45 1.06 6.87
CA VAL A 305 -6.06 0.31 8.06
C VAL A 305 -5.41 -0.99 7.62
N TYR A 306 -4.16 -1.15 8.01
CA TYR A 306 -3.39 -2.33 7.67
C TYR A 306 -2.21 -2.48 8.65
N ASP A 307 -1.34 -3.44 8.38
CA ASP A 307 -0.19 -3.79 9.22
C ASP A 307 0.78 -2.61 9.33
N ALA A 308 1.10 -2.21 10.55
CA ALA A 308 1.91 -1.04 10.87
C ALA A 308 3.26 -1.00 10.13
N PRO A 309 4.08 -2.07 10.07
CA PRO A 309 5.37 -2.02 9.38
C PRO A 309 5.22 -1.75 7.88
N VAL A 310 4.13 -2.19 7.26
CA VAL A 310 3.83 -1.95 5.84
C VAL A 310 3.43 -0.49 5.60
N LEU A 311 2.53 0.04 6.44
CA LEU A 311 2.09 1.43 6.35
C LEU A 311 3.22 2.43 6.66
N LEU A 312 4.04 2.16 7.68
CA LEU A 312 5.18 2.98 8.05
C LEU A 312 6.23 3.02 6.95
N TYR A 313 6.50 1.87 6.33
CA TYR A 313 7.42 1.81 5.20
C TYR A 313 6.91 2.66 4.03
N TYR A 314 5.64 2.51 3.66
CA TYR A 314 5.05 3.32 2.59
C TYR A 314 5.08 4.81 2.91
N ALA A 315 4.66 5.21 4.12
CA ALA A 315 4.64 6.61 4.54
C ALA A 315 6.03 7.27 4.55
N SER A 316 7.09 6.49 4.83
CA SER A 316 8.47 7.00 4.84
C SER A 316 9.15 7.01 3.48
N HIS A 317 8.63 6.31 2.47
CA HIS A 317 9.18 6.17 1.12
C HIS A 317 8.26 6.79 0.06
N GLU A 318 7.46 5.97 -0.62
CA GLU A 318 6.64 6.39 -1.77
C GLU A 318 5.51 7.34 -1.40
N GLY A 319 5.00 7.22 -0.18
CA GLY A 319 3.93 8.05 0.39
C GLY A 319 4.43 9.30 1.11
N LYS A 320 5.75 9.53 1.17
CA LYS A 320 6.34 10.65 1.93
C LYS A 320 5.75 12.00 1.51
N GLY A 321 5.24 12.74 2.50
CA GLY A 321 4.58 14.03 2.29
C GLY A 321 3.17 13.98 1.72
N LYS A 322 2.67 12.79 1.32
CA LYS A 322 1.30 12.61 0.80
C LYS A 322 0.38 11.94 1.82
N VAL A 323 0.95 11.10 2.66
CA VAL A 323 0.23 10.34 3.68
C VAL A 323 0.99 10.36 5.00
N GLN A 324 0.29 10.10 6.09
CA GLN A 324 0.87 9.97 7.43
C GLN A 324 0.16 8.86 8.20
N THR A 325 0.91 8.17 9.04
CA THR A 325 0.33 7.25 10.01
C THR A 325 -0.12 8.03 11.24
N ILE A 326 -1.25 7.64 11.81
CA ILE A 326 -1.82 8.28 12.98
C ILE A 326 -2.13 7.26 14.08
N GLY A 327 -2.18 7.75 15.30
CA GLY A 327 -2.41 6.93 16.48
C GLY A 327 -1.25 5.99 16.81
N ALA A 328 -1.37 5.28 17.91
CA ALA A 328 -0.47 4.20 18.27
C ALA A 328 -0.79 2.92 17.47
N ILE A 329 0.17 2.00 17.41
CA ILE A 329 -0.10 0.65 16.91
C ILE A 329 -1.13 -0.02 17.84
N PHE A 330 -2.22 -0.43 17.28
CA PHE A 330 -3.29 -1.13 17.99
C PHE A 330 -3.40 -2.57 17.50
N ARG A 331 -4.11 -3.42 18.29
CA ARG A 331 -4.22 -4.86 17.99
C ARG A 331 -2.86 -5.46 17.64
N LYS A 332 -2.00 -5.58 18.65
CA LYS A 332 -0.68 -6.20 18.49
C LYS A 332 -0.81 -7.59 17.88
N GLU A 333 0.00 -7.88 16.89
CA GLU A 333 0.05 -9.15 16.17
C GLU A 333 1.51 -9.56 16.00
N SER A 334 1.76 -10.86 15.86
CA SER A 334 3.08 -11.36 15.52
C SER A 334 3.02 -12.08 14.20
N TYR A 335 4.05 -11.90 13.35
CA TYR A 335 4.20 -12.68 12.13
C TYR A 335 4.95 -13.97 12.40
N GLY A 336 4.59 -15.01 11.68
CA GLY A 336 5.25 -16.31 11.71
C GLY A 336 5.45 -16.90 10.32
N ILE A 337 6.32 -17.89 10.28
CA ILE A 337 6.47 -18.77 9.13
C ILE A 337 5.37 -19.83 9.25
N VAL A 338 4.52 -19.93 8.23
CA VAL A 338 3.42 -20.90 8.21
C VAL A 338 3.92 -22.23 7.65
N LEU A 339 3.54 -23.31 8.30
CA LEU A 339 3.88 -24.68 7.93
C LEU A 339 2.63 -25.55 7.88
N PRO A 340 2.64 -26.67 7.17
CA PRO A 340 1.57 -27.66 7.25
C PRO A 340 1.37 -28.16 8.69
N ASP A 341 0.14 -28.53 9.05
CA ASP A 341 -0.15 -29.13 10.36
C ASP A 341 0.77 -30.32 10.64
N LYS A 342 1.33 -30.39 11.87
CA LYS A 342 2.29 -31.39 12.33
C LYS A 342 3.56 -31.47 11.48
N SER A 343 4.03 -30.33 11.01
CA SER A 343 5.24 -30.23 10.18
C SER A 343 6.50 -30.61 10.95
N ARG A 344 7.29 -31.53 10.37
CA ARG A 344 8.61 -31.89 10.91
C ARG A 344 9.61 -30.73 10.83
N LEU A 345 9.35 -29.71 9.99
CA LEU A 345 10.21 -28.54 9.84
C LEU A 345 9.99 -27.51 10.95
N ARG A 346 8.88 -27.53 11.70
CA ARG A 346 8.56 -26.53 12.73
C ARG A 346 9.69 -26.39 13.75
N LYS A 347 10.14 -27.49 14.33
CA LYS A 347 11.20 -27.47 15.34
C LYS A 347 12.55 -27.01 14.77
N PRO A 348 13.07 -27.55 13.66
CA PRO A 348 14.30 -27.05 13.05
C PRO A 348 14.26 -25.57 12.68
N VAL A 349 13.13 -25.09 12.11
CA VAL A 349 12.93 -23.67 11.76
C VAL A 349 12.99 -22.79 13.01
N ASN A 350 12.33 -23.19 14.10
CA ASN A 350 12.36 -22.46 15.37
C ASN A 350 13.75 -22.42 15.98
N GLU A 351 14.50 -23.52 15.96
CA GLU A 351 15.88 -23.58 16.43
C GLU A 351 16.81 -22.68 15.61
N ALA A 352 16.64 -22.68 14.27
CA ALA A 352 17.41 -21.79 13.39
C ALA A 352 17.08 -20.32 13.66
N LEU A 353 15.79 -19.98 13.79
CA LEU A 353 15.34 -18.61 14.08
C LEU A 353 15.91 -18.11 15.43
N LEU A 354 15.90 -18.98 16.44
CA LEU A 354 16.44 -18.64 17.76
C LEU A 354 17.96 -18.39 17.68
N LYS A 355 18.71 -19.25 16.99
CA LYS A 355 20.15 -19.05 16.76
C LYS A 355 20.46 -17.74 16.03
N LEU A 356 19.65 -17.35 15.03
CA LEU A 356 19.81 -16.07 14.34
C LEU A 356 19.57 -14.88 15.27
N LYS A 357 18.67 -15.01 16.25
CA LYS A 357 18.45 -14.00 17.29
C LYS A 357 19.62 -13.95 18.29
N GLU A 358 20.11 -15.09 18.72
CA GLU A 358 21.21 -15.19 19.69
C GLU A 358 22.55 -14.69 19.14
N ASN A 359 22.84 -14.94 17.86
CA ASN A 359 24.11 -14.52 17.23
C ASN A 359 24.07 -13.12 16.61
N GLY A 360 22.96 -12.37 16.76
CA GLY A 360 22.79 -11.00 16.27
C GLY A 360 22.51 -10.86 14.77
N THR A 361 22.46 -11.96 13.99
CA THR A 361 22.16 -11.89 12.55
C THR A 361 20.74 -11.34 12.31
N TYR A 362 19.79 -11.74 13.16
CA TYR A 362 18.43 -11.21 13.10
C TYR A 362 18.39 -9.69 13.29
N ASP A 363 19.14 -9.15 14.25
CA ASP A 363 19.16 -7.72 14.55
C ASP A 363 19.78 -6.92 13.41
N LEU A 364 20.80 -7.46 12.74
CA LEU A 364 21.37 -6.85 11.53
C LEU A 364 20.34 -6.78 10.38
N LEU A 365 19.59 -7.86 10.16
CA LEU A 365 18.52 -7.88 9.17
C LEU A 365 17.39 -6.89 9.52
N TYR A 366 17.01 -6.85 10.78
CA TYR A 366 16.01 -5.93 11.28
C TYR A 366 16.44 -4.46 11.08
N ALA A 367 17.66 -4.12 11.47
CA ALA A 367 18.20 -2.77 11.31
C ALA A 367 18.30 -2.35 9.84
N LYS A 368 18.68 -3.28 8.96
CA LYS A 368 18.73 -3.04 7.51
C LYS A 368 17.41 -2.62 6.93
N TRP A 369 16.30 -3.27 7.33
CA TRP A 369 14.99 -3.08 6.71
C TRP A 369 14.10 -2.06 7.42
N PHE A 370 14.26 -1.89 8.73
CA PHE A 370 13.35 -1.06 9.53
C PHE A 370 14.04 0.11 10.23
N GLY A 371 15.35 0.24 10.11
CA GLY A 371 16.12 1.35 10.67
C GLY A 371 16.08 1.41 12.21
N GLY A 372 17.22 1.30 12.88
CA GLY A 372 17.34 1.44 14.33
C GLY A 372 17.36 0.11 15.09
N ALA A 373 17.98 0.14 16.29
CA ALA A 373 17.96 -0.96 17.22
C ALA A 373 16.52 -1.23 17.68
N ARG A 374 16.19 -2.51 17.83
CA ARG A 374 14.95 -2.97 18.44
C ARG A 374 14.84 -2.35 19.86
N SER A 375 13.84 -1.49 20.08
CA SER A 375 13.57 -0.87 21.39
C SER A 375 12.91 -1.87 22.35
#